data_04094b6ff2104cd40929f9b899cb184c
#
_entry.id   04094b6ff2104cd40929f9b899cb184c
#
_cell.length_a   1.000
_cell.length_b   1.000
_cell.length_c   1.000
_cell.angle_alpha   90.00
_cell.angle_beta   90.00
_cell.angle_gamma   90.00
#
_symmetry.space_group_name_H-M   'P 1'
#
loop_
_entity.id
_entity.type
_entity.pdbx_description
1 polymer ?
#
loop_
_entity_poly.entity_id
_entity_poly.type
_entity_poly.pdbx_seq_one_letter_code
_entity_poly.pdbx_strand_id
1 'polypeptide(L)'
;MKYDYVIVGAGSAGAILATRLSENPDINVLLLEAGPDYNGIEDLPEEVKYGYKSTTSIWDSEHNWQYKATSIAGNTIDIPRGKVTGGSSAINGTIFLRGIEEDYDDWAEAGNDKWGFQDLMPYFNKIETDKTYEDNPGDFHGSNGPIICVRYPEDTWLPGSRAFTDAALDAGFPFCEDANAPDTTGVGPLPLNSPDGIRWSTAIGYLGLSRHRLNLTIRANVLIKRVLFDTTGDTPRATGVIAVSDGEEFTVEGDEIILTAGAIGTPQLLMLSGVGPQAHLEEFGIECIKDVPGVGQNLADHPLTQVTWKTKPTVELDPVGPRLQVLLRYTAEGSEIENDMIVYMQHAASRARELGDSFIDPIGISAGLGLNLALSKGELKLGSADYRDPPVLNYNMLDDQEDMRRYRDGIRMLVSLENHPSMKEIIENRPYLLDSDLESDEALESWIKKNVGTGHHISCTAKMGPATDPMAVTDQYGKVHGLEGLRLADASVMPECVRANINVTVMVIGERIADFIKQGH
;
A
#
# COMPACT_ATOMS: atom_id res chain seq x y z
N MET A 1 -7.08 27.16 -19.17
CA MET A 1 -6.95 26.05 -20.16
C MET A 1 -7.73 24.88 -19.55
N LYS A 2 -8.61 24.28 -20.30
CA LYS A 2 -9.38 23.12 -19.85
C LYS A 2 -8.66 21.85 -20.31
N TYR A 3 -8.56 20.86 -19.42
CA TYR A 3 -7.98 19.55 -19.72
C TYR A 3 -9.07 18.51 -19.95
N ASP A 4 -8.78 17.49 -20.72
CA ASP A 4 -9.69 16.35 -20.86
C ASP A 4 -9.73 15.54 -19.55
N TYR A 5 -8.54 15.34 -18.93
CA TYR A 5 -8.42 14.67 -17.64
C TYR A 5 -7.57 15.49 -16.66
N VAL A 6 -8.08 15.68 -15.44
CA VAL A 6 -7.34 16.22 -14.29
C VAL A 6 -7.17 15.10 -13.28
N ILE A 7 -5.94 14.63 -13.10
CA ILE A 7 -5.59 13.54 -12.18
C ILE A 7 -5.01 14.16 -10.91
N VAL A 8 -5.59 13.85 -9.76
CA VAL A 8 -5.22 14.39 -8.45
C VAL A 8 -4.46 13.35 -7.64
N GLY A 9 -3.15 13.53 -7.51
CA GLY A 9 -2.20 12.64 -6.87
C GLY A 9 -1.35 11.87 -7.87
N ALA A 10 -0.03 12.09 -7.87
CA ALA A 10 0.92 11.39 -8.75
C ALA A 10 1.50 10.12 -8.08
N GLY A 11 0.68 9.42 -7.30
CA GLY A 11 1.02 8.15 -6.66
C GLY A 11 1.05 6.96 -7.62
N SER A 12 1.01 5.75 -7.06
CA SER A 12 1.12 4.49 -7.82
C SER A 12 0.16 4.42 -9.00
N ALA A 13 -1.14 4.68 -8.79
CA ALA A 13 -2.13 4.64 -9.86
C ALA A 13 -2.14 5.92 -10.73
N GLY A 14 -2.01 7.11 -10.12
CA GLY A 14 -2.09 8.38 -10.85
C GLY A 14 -0.98 8.54 -11.88
N ALA A 15 0.24 8.11 -11.57
CA ALA A 15 1.36 8.08 -12.52
C ALA A 15 1.07 7.17 -13.73
N ILE A 16 0.41 6.04 -13.48
CA ILE A 16 0.00 5.09 -14.52
C ILE A 16 -1.09 5.69 -15.41
N LEU A 17 -2.17 6.21 -14.81
CA LEU A 17 -3.25 6.86 -15.52
C LEU A 17 -2.73 7.99 -16.41
N ALA A 18 -1.90 8.88 -15.85
CA ALA A 18 -1.29 9.97 -16.62
C ALA A 18 -0.48 9.47 -17.82
N THR A 19 0.31 8.41 -17.61
CA THR A 19 1.10 7.79 -18.67
C THR A 19 0.21 7.16 -19.74
N ARG A 20 -0.83 6.41 -19.34
CA ARG A 20 -1.69 5.67 -20.28
C ARG A 20 -2.66 6.59 -21.03
N LEU A 21 -3.26 7.57 -20.38
CA LEU A 21 -4.21 8.47 -21.04
C LEU A 21 -3.52 9.42 -22.00
N SER A 22 -2.28 9.84 -21.71
CA SER A 22 -1.49 10.68 -22.60
C SER A 22 -0.87 9.94 -23.81
N GLU A 23 -1.09 8.63 -23.97
CA GLU A 23 -0.71 7.88 -25.18
C GLU A 23 -1.45 8.38 -26.43
N ASN A 24 -2.69 8.86 -26.26
CA ASN A 24 -3.41 9.55 -27.31
C ASN A 24 -2.98 11.04 -27.34
N PRO A 25 -2.31 11.51 -28.40
CA PRO A 25 -1.81 12.90 -28.48
C PRO A 25 -2.93 13.96 -28.53
N ASP A 26 -4.16 13.57 -28.85
CA ASP A 26 -5.31 14.47 -28.91
C ASP A 26 -5.97 14.70 -27.53
N ILE A 27 -5.52 13.98 -26.49
CA ILE A 27 -6.02 14.06 -25.12
C ILE A 27 -5.04 14.85 -24.25
N ASN A 28 -5.50 15.93 -23.63
CA ASN A 28 -4.71 16.74 -22.71
C ASN A 28 -4.88 16.27 -21.27
N VAL A 29 -3.78 15.83 -20.65
CA VAL A 29 -3.77 15.29 -19.30
C VAL A 29 -3.00 16.23 -18.37
N LEU A 30 -3.59 16.58 -17.24
CA LEU A 30 -2.93 17.26 -16.14
C LEU A 30 -2.81 16.32 -14.95
N LEU A 31 -1.59 16.11 -14.46
CA LEU A 31 -1.28 15.39 -13.23
C LEU A 31 -0.83 16.36 -12.16
N LEU A 32 -1.52 16.38 -11.02
CA LEU A 32 -1.27 17.26 -9.88
C LEU A 32 -0.70 16.45 -8.70
N GLU A 33 0.36 16.94 -8.08
CA GLU A 33 1.02 16.30 -6.94
C GLU A 33 1.30 17.33 -5.82
N ALA A 34 1.00 16.95 -4.59
CA ALA A 34 1.19 17.81 -3.42
C ALA A 34 2.66 17.97 -3.03
N GLY A 35 3.45 16.94 -3.24
CA GLY A 35 4.89 16.94 -2.96
C GLY A 35 5.76 17.37 -4.13
N PRO A 36 7.09 17.35 -3.96
CA PRO A 36 8.05 17.69 -5.00
C PRO A 36 8.10 16.63 -6.12
N ASP A 37 8.66 17.03 -7.25
CA ASP A 37 8.95 16.19 -8.41
C ASP A 37 10.43 16.20 -8.74
N TYR A 38 10.92 15.06 -9.26
CA TYR A 38 12.31 14.87 -9.67
C TYR A 38 12.38 14.35 -11.10
N ASN A 39 13.23 14.96 -11.93
CA ASN A 39 13.24 14.67 -13.36
C ASN A 39 13.83 13.30 -13.73
N GLY A 40 14.67 12.73 -12.88
CA GLY A 40 15.33 11.45 -13.14
C GLY A 40 15.94 10.83 -11.90
N ILE A 41 16.46 9.61 -12.04
CA ILE A 41 17.04 8.82 -10.94
C ILE A 41 18.21 9.55 -10.27
N GLU A 42 18.98 10.33 -11.03
CA GLU A 42 20.15 11.04 -10.49
C GLU A 42 19.77 12.23 -9.58
N ASP A 43 18.56 12.79 -9.79
CA ASP A 43 18.06 13.93 -8.99
C ASP A 43 17.35 13.49 -7.71
N LEU A 44 17.08 12.18 -7.54
CA LEU A 44 16.34 11.65 -6.39
C LEU A 44 17.15 11.77 -5.09
N PRO A 45 16.57 12.32 -4.00
CA PRO A 45 17.14 12.22 -2.67
C PRO A 45 17.39 10.76 -2.25
N GLU A 46 18.39 10.52 -1.41
CA GLU A 46 18.79 9.16 -1.02
C GLU A 46 17.65 8.37 -0.38
N GLU A 47 16.84 8.99 0.47
CA GLU A 47 15.69 8.34 1.14
C GLU A 47 14.57 7.97 0.16
N VAL A 48 14.47 8.66 -0.96
CA VAL A 48 13.53 8.32 -2.05
C VAL A 48 14.16 7.31 -3.00
N LYS A 49 15.43 7.46 -3.32
CA LYS A 49 16.17 6.64 -4.29
C LYS A 49 16.38 5.20 -3.82
N TYR A 50 16.77 5.01 -2.55
CA TYR A 50 17.21 3.70 -2.07
C TYR A 50 16.21 3.05 -1.11
N GLY A 51 15.77 1.81 -1.43
CA GLY A 51 14.81 1.06 -0.65
C GLY A 51 15.28 0.68 0.76
N TYR A 52 16.57 0.45 0.96
CA TYR A 52 17.15 0.06 2.26
C TYR A 52 17.32 1.26 3.23
N LYS A 53 17.52 2.48 2.73
CA LYS A 53 17.67 3.68 3.56
C LYS A 53 16.35 4.28 4.03
N SER A 54 15.23 3.90 3.42
CA SER A 54 13.94 4.56 3.61
C SER A 54 13.33 4.41 4.99
N THR A 55 13.60 3.32 5.67
CA THR A 55 12.85 2.97 6.89
C THR A 55 13.15 3.85 8.09
N THR A 56 14.22 4.61 8.09
CA THR A 56 14.55 5.54 9.19
C THR A 56 14.50 7.00 8.77
N SER A 57 15.00 7.35 7.59
CA SER A 57 15.05 8.73 7.13
C SER A 57 13.71 9.27 6.61
N ILE A 58 12.83 8.38 6.11
CA ILE A 58 11.56 8.81 5.52
C ILE A 58 10.54 9.32 6.55
N TRP A 59 10.64 8.91 7.81
CA TRP A 59 9.65 9.23 8.84
C TRP A 59 9.53 10.72 9.11
N ASP A 60 10.64 11.44 9.17
CA ASP A 60 10.70 12.89 9.41
C ASP A 60 10.96 13.70 8.13
N SER A 61 10.92 13.04 6.97
CA SER A 61 11.17 13.64 5.67
C SER A 61 9.98 14.49 5.20
N GLU A 62 10.27 15.52 4.40
CA GLU A 62 9.26 16.31 3.66
C GLU A 62 8.51 15.47 2.61
N HIS A 63 9.07 14.32 2.21
CA HIS A 63 8.46 13.37 1.29
C HIS A 63 7.41 12.47 1.96
N ASN A 64 7.08 12.73 3.22
CA ASN A 64 6.10 11.99 4.02
C ASN A 64 5.00 12.92 4.53
N TRP A 65 3.73 12.51 4.37
CA TRP A 65 2.57 13.21 4.93
C TRP A 65 2.53 13.19 6.47
N GLN A 66 3.26 12.27 7.12
CA GLN A 66 3.36 12.14 8.58
C GLN A 66 2.00 11.95 9.28
N TYR A 67 1.08 11.21 8.68
CA TYR A 67 -0.20 10.91 9.32
C TYR A 67 0.00 10.09 10.60
N LYS A 68 -0.99 10.21 11.49
CA LYS A 68 -1.11 9.42 12.72
C LYS A 68 -2.47 8.74 12.74
N ALA A 69 -2.51 7.56 13.36
CA ALA A 69 -3.76 6.81 13.52
C ALA A 69 -3.87 6.21 14.91
N THR A 70 -5.08 5.93 15.33
CA THR A 70 -5.36 5.05 16.46
C THR A 70 -5.38 3.61 15.94
N SER A 71 -4.53 2.72 16.49
CA SER A 71 -4.47 1.31 16.10
C SER A 71 -5.47 0.45 16.87
N ILE A 72 -5.10 0.03 18.06
CA ILE A 72 -5.92 -0.75 18.98
C ILE A 72 -5.81 -0.15 20.38
N ALA A 73 -6.88 -0.25 21.17
CA ALA A 73 -6.88 0.17 22.58
C ALA A 73 -6.40 1.63 22.81
N GLY A 74 -6.58 2.51 21.83
CA GLY A 74 -6.19 3.91 21.90
C GLY A 74 -4.71 4.20 21.64
N ASN A 75 -3.91 3.22 21.24
CA ASN A 75 -2.52 3.43 20.89
C ASN A 75 -2.39 4.23 19.59
N THR A 76 -1.53 5.23 19.61
CA THR A 76 -1.23 6.02 18.41
C THR A 76 -0.05 5.42 17.66
N ILE A 77 -0.21 5.25 16.35
CA ILE A 77 0.83 4.80 15.43
C ILE A 77 1.03 5.83 14.33
N ASP A 78 2.24 5.89 13.78
CA ASP A 78 2.56 6.74 12.63
C ASP A 78 2.24 6.00 11.33
N ILE A 79 1.68 6.73 10.38
CA ILE A 79 1.27 6.23 9.07
C ILE A 79 2.02 7.00 7.98
N PRO A 80 3.22 6.56 7.58
CA PRO A 80 3.95 7.19 6.49
C PRO A 80 3.22 6.99 5.16
N ARG A 81 3.05 8.09 4.42
CA ARG A 81 2.51 8.11 3.05
C ARG A 81 3.34 9.07 2.21
N GLY A 82 3.63 8.66 0.98
CA GLY A 82 4.45 9.46 0.09
C GLY A 82 3.78 10.79 -0.28
N LYS A 83 4.53 11.88 -0.06
CA LYS A 83 4.23 13.23 -0.50
C LYS A 83 5.31 13.66 -1.51
N VAL A 84 5.30 13.02 -2.64
CA VAL A 84 6.30 13.16 -3.71
C VAL A 84 5.74 12.50 -4.97
N THR A 85 6.17 12.91 -6.14
CA THR A 85 5.84 12.20 -7.39
C THR A 85 6.25 10.74 -7.30
N GLY A 86 5.33 9.83 -7.61
CA GLY A 86 5.40 8.40 -7.32
C GLY A 86 4.64 8.00 -6.04
N GLY A 87 4.26 8.97 -5.20
CA GLY A 87 3.52 8.74 -3.97
C GLY A 87 4.18 7.70 -3.07
N SER A 88 3.40 6.82 -2.47
CA SER A 88 3.92 5.77 -1.59
C SER A 88 4.80 4.75 -2.30
N SER A 89 4.72 4.60 -3.65
CA SER A 89 5.66 3.76 -4.38
C SER A 89 7.10 4.31 -4.35
N ALA A 90 7.26 5.62 -4.11
CA ALA A 90 8.55 6.30 -4.02
C ALA A 90 9.18 6.25 -2.61
N ILE A 91 8.45 5.73 -1.60
CA ILE A 91 8.95 5.64 -0.21
C ILE A 91 8.79 4.26 0.45
N ASN A 92 8.18 3.29 -0.23
CA ASN A 92 7.87 1.96 0.29
C ASN A 92 9.10 1.06 0.47
N GLY A 93 8.88 -0.12 1.07
CA GLY A 93 9.90 -1.17 1.27
C GLY A 93 10.21 -2.02 0.03
N THR A 94 9.73 -1.63 -1.15
CA THR A 94 10.01 -2.27 -2.46
C THR A 94 9.50 -3.70 -2.63
N ILE A 95 8.65 -4.22 -1.75
CA ILE A 95 8.06 -5.54 -1.90
C ILE A 95 7.11 -5.53 -3.09
N PHE A 96 7.29 -6.49 -4.01
CA PHE A 96 6.55 -6.62 -5.26
C PHE A 96 5.73 -7.90 -5.27
N LEU A 97 4.72 -7.96 -4.41
CA LEU A 97 3.83 -9.12 -4.27
C LEU A 97 2.47 -8.85 -4.92
N ARG A 98 1.95 -9.88 -5.58
CA ARG A 98 0.56 -9.95 -6.04
C ARG A 98 -0.33 -10.52 -4.95
N GLY A 99 -1.61 -10.12 -4.92
CA GLY A 99 -2.66 -10.87 -4.24
C GLY A 99 -2.80 -12.27 -4.83
N ILE A 100 -3.44 -13.15 -4.12
CA ILE A 100 -3.73 -14.49 -4.62
C ILE A 100 -5.01 -14.48 -5.48
N GLU A 101 -5.29 -15.57 -6.19
CA GLU A 101 -6.41 -15.67 -7.13
C GLU A 101 -7.75 -15.34 -6.47
N GLU A 102 -7.99 -15.89 -5.29
CA GLU A 102 -9.24 -15.71 -4.54
C GLU A 102 -9.49 -14.26 -4.12
N ASP A 103 -8.45 -13.44 -3.89
CA ASP A 103 -8.64 -12.03 -3.55
C ASP A 103 -9.44 -11.28 -4.62
N TYR A 104 -9.15 -11.58 -5.87
CA TYR A 104 -9.77 -10.89 -7.01
C TYR A 104 -11.08 -11.55 -7.44
N ASP A 105 -11.18 -12.87 -7.32
CA ASP A 105 -12.41 -13.59 -7.60
C ASP A 105 -13.49 -13.25 -6.58
N ASP A 106 -13.13 -13.04 -5.30
CA ASP A 106 -14.02 -12.49 -4.27
C ASP A 106 -14.52 -11.08 -4.64
N TRP A 107 -13.65 -10.24 -5.24
CA TRP A 107 -14.09 -8.93 -5.73
C TRP A 107 -15.11 -9.06 -6.86
N ALA A 108 -14.92 -10.02 -7.77
CA ALA A 108 -15.86 -10.27 -8.86
C ALA A 108 -17.19 -10.80 -8.33
N GLU A 109 -17.18 -11.73 -7.37
CA GLU A 109 -18.36 -12.27 -6.72
C GLU A 109 -19.14 -11.22 -5.92
N ALA A 110 -18.43 -10.23 -5.36
CA ALA A 110 -19.04 -9.06 -4.70
C ALA A 110 -19.74 -8.08 -5.67
N GLY A 111 -19.83 -8.43 -6.96
CA GLY A 111 -20.53 -7.67 -8.00
C GLY A 111 -19.65 -6.80 -8.89
N ASN A 112 -18.33 -7.03 -8.85
CA ASN A 112 -17.36 -6.32 -9.70
C ASN A 112 -16.81 -7.28 -10.77
N ASP A 113 -17.68 -7.80 -11.65
CA ASP A 113 -17.43 -8.91 -12.59
C ASP A 113 -16.28 -8.69 -13.60
N LYS A 114 -15.68 -7.50 -13.63
CA LYS A 114 -14.50 -7.17 -14.44
C LYS A 114 -13.18 -7.22 -13.66
N TRP A 115 -13.21 -7.66 -12.41
CA TRP A 115 -12.07 -7.63 -11.50
C TRP A 115 -11.64 -9.02 -11.02
N GLY A 116 -12.11 -10.11 -11.66
CA GLY A 116 -11.63 -11.46 -11.39
C GLY A 116 -10.17 -11.66 -11.78
N PHE A 117 -9.50 -12.63 -11.16
CA PHE A 117 -8.07 -12.89 -11.35
C PHE A 117 -7.68 -13.02 -12.82
N GLN A 118 -8.44 -13.81 -13.60
CA GLN A 118 -8.17 -14.01 -15.03
C GLN A 118 -8.29 -12.71 -15.84
N ASP A 119 -9.20 -11.81 -15.46
CA ASP A 119 -9.33 -10.48 -16.09
C ASP A 119 -8.13 -9.58 -15.77
N LEU A 120 -7.49 -9.77 -14.62
CA LEU A 120 -6.38 -8.94 -14.14
C LEU A 120 -5.00 -9.46 -14.55
N MET A 121 -4.86 -10.75 -14.88
CA MET A 121 -3.58 -11.34 -15.30
C MET A 121 -2.87 -10.57 -16.42
N PRO A 122 -3.54 -10.12 -17.49
CA PRO A 122 -2.87 -9.31 -18.52
C PRO A 122 -2.25 -8.01 -17.98
N TYR A 123 -2.84 -7.43 -16.93
CA TYR A 123 -2.34 -6.20 -16.32
C TYR A 123 -1.17 -6.47 -15.37
N PHE A 124 -1.18 -7.58 -14.63
CA PHE A 124 -0.01 -8.01 -13.87
C PHE A 124 1.21 -8.19 -14.76
N ASN A 125 1.05 -8.86 -15.89
CA ASN A 125 2.13 -9.05 -16.85
C ASN A 125 2.56 -7.73 -17.53
N LYS A 126 1.60 -6.81 -17.78
CA LYS A 126 1.84 -5.51 -18.42
C LYS A 126 2.65 -4.55 -17.55
N ILE A 127 2.54 -4.63 -16.22
CA ILE A 127 3.23 -3.70 -15.31
C ILE A 127 4.69 -4.09 -15.06
N GLU A 128 5.08 -5.37 -15.21
CA GLU A 128 6.36 -5.87 -14.75
C GLU A 128 7.33 -6.28 -15.85
N THR A 129 8.61 -6.14 -15.53
CA THR A 129 9.71 -6.89 -16.11
C THR A 129 10.33 -7.70 -14.98
N ASP A 130 9.99 -8.98 -14.87
CA ASP A 130 10.55 -9.88 -13.86
C ASP A 130 11.88 -10.45 -14.35
N LYS A 131 12.99 -10.00 -13.74
CA LYS A 131 14.35 -10.39 -14.14
C LYS A 131 14.68 -11.86 -13.85
N THR A 132 13.95 -12.50 -12.95
CA THR A 132 14.14 -13.92 -12.64
C THR A 132 13.57 -14.80 -13.75
N TYR A 133 12.46 -14.36 -14.37
CA TYR A 133 11.73 -15.12 -15.38
C TYR A 133 11.76 -14.48 -16.79
N GLU A 134 12.60 -13.45 -17.01
CA GLU A 134 12.64 -12.64 -18.26
C GLU A 134 12.84 -13.50 -19.52
N ASP A 135 13.68 -14.55 -19.45
CA ASP A 135 13.94 -15.44 -20.58
C ASP A 135 12.83 -16.47 -20.85
N ASN A 136 11.99 -16.76 -19.83
CA ASN A 136 10.88 -17.69 -19.93
C ASN A 136 9.74 -17.29 -18.96
N PRO A 137 9.01 -16.21 -19.26
CA PRO A 137 8.01 -15.64 -18.34
C PRO A 137 6.76 -16.52 -18.16
N GLY A 138 6.54 -17.51 -19.02
CA GLY A 138 5.32 -18.31 -18.98
C GLY A 138 4.06 -17.45 -19.15
N ASP A 139 2.98 -17.88 -18.48
CA ASP A 139 1.70 -17.15 -18.51
C ASP A 139 1.57 -16.15 -17.34
N PHE A 140 2.43 -16.26 -16.33
CA PHE A 140 2.30 -15.52 -15.07
C PHE A 140 3.24 -14.33 -14.91
N HIS A 141 4.27 -14.18 -15.75
CA HIS A 141 5.22 -13.08 -15.63
C HIS A 141 5.27 -12.20 -16.86
N GLY A 142 5.61 -10.92 -16.61
CA GLY A 142 5.89 -9.95 -17.65
C GLY A 142 7.40 -9.80 -17.90
N SER A 143 7.78 -9.54 -19.17
CA SER A 143 9.16 -9.33 -19.58
C SER A 143 9.44 -7.95 -20.16
N ASN A 144 8.40 -7.10 -20.32
CA ASN A 144 8.49 -5.81 -21.01
C ASN A 144 7.75 -4.67 -20.28
N GLY A 145 7.31 -4.90 -19.04
CA GLY A 145 6.63 -3.87 -18.27
C GLY A 145 7.58 -2.84 -17.68
N PRO A 146 7.08 -1.67 -17.29
CA PRO A 146 7.90 -0.55 -16.81
C PRO A 146 8.47 -0.73 -15.42
N ILE A 147 7.95 -1.66 -14.60
CA ILE A 147 8.42 -1.91 -13.24
C ILE A 147 9.33 -3.13 -13.23
N ILE A 148 10.57 -2.94 -12.79
CA ILE A 148 11.56 -4.02 -12.73
C ILE A 148 11.41 -4.77 -11.41
N CYS A 149 11.17 -6.08 -11.50
CA CYS A 149 11.12 -7.01 -10.38
C CYS A 149 12.39 -7.87 -10.35
N VAL A 150 12.95 -8.05 -9.16
CA VAL A 150 14.15 -8.86 -8.91
C VAL A 150 13.96 -9.73 -7.67
N ARG A 151 14.69 -10.84 -7.59
CA ARG A 151 14.84 -11.66 -6.38
C ARG A 151 16.30 -11.86 -6.08
N TYR A 152 16.66 -11.96 -4.80
CA TYR A 152 18.01 -12.32 -4.40
C TYR A 152 18.20 -13.84 -4.55
N PRO A 153 19.19 -14.32 -5.35
CA PRO A 153 19.52 -15.74 -5.45
C PRO A 153 19.86 -16.34 -4.07
N GLU A 154 19.52 -17.61 -3.85
CA GLU A 154 19.70 -18.28 -2.55
C GLU A 154 21.15 -18.26 -2.06
N ASP A 155 22.14 -18.35 -2.96
CA ASP A 155 23.56 -18.30 -2.63
C ASP A 155 24.01 -16.92 -2.10
N THR A 156 23.19 -15.88 -2.29
CA THR A 156 23.42 -14.51 -1.78
C THR A 156 22.65 -14.20 -0.49
N TRP A 157 21.82 -15.12 0.00
CA TRP A 157 21.03 -14.87 1.20
C TRP A 157 21.91 -14.67 2.44
N LEU A 158 21.53 -13.69 3.23
CA LEU A 158 22.18 -13.35 4.49
C LEU A 158 21.91 -14.43 5.57
N PRO A 159 22.73 -14.51 6.60
CA PRO A 159 22.61 -15.57 7.63
C PRO A 159 21.21 -15.68 8.24
N GLY A 160 20.54 -14.54 8.52
CA GLY A 160 19.17 -14.52 9.04
C GLY A 160 18.15 -15.13 8.09
N SER A 161 18.25 -14.80 6.79
CA SER A 161 17.36 -15.34 5.75
C SER A 161 17.52 -16.85 5.60
N ARG A 162 18.76 -17.35 5.57
CA ARG A 162 19.05 -18.80 5.51
C ARG A 162 18.52 -19.53 6.73
N ALA A 163 18.87 -19.04 7.92
CA ALA A 163 18.48 -19.68 9.18
C ALA A 163 16.95 -19.73 9.35
N PHE A 164 16.27 -18.66 8.97
CA PHE A 164 14.80 -18.62 8.99
C PHE A 164 14.18 -19.61 7.99
N THR A 165 14.70 -19.67 6.77
CA THR A 165 14.21 -20.61 5.74
C THR A 165 14.41 -22.06 6.19
N ASP A 166 15.59 -22.42 6.69
CA ASP A 166 15.87 -23.77 7.22
C ASP A 166 14.90 -24.12 8.35
N ALA A 167 14.66 -23.19 9.29
CA ALA A 167 13.76 -23.41 10.41
C ALA A 167 12.29 -23.56 9.96
N ALA A 168 11.85 -22.79 8.97
CA ALA A 168 10.51 -22.90 8.42
C ALA A 168 10.29 -24.21 7.66
N LEU A 169 11.25 -24.65 6.85
CA LEU A 169 11.18 -25.94 6.15
C LEU A 169 11.11 -27.11 7.13
N ASP A 170 11.95 -27.10 8.18
CA ASP A 170 11.94 -28.15 9.22
C ASP A 170 10.67 -28.11 10.07
N ALA A 171 10.01 -26.95 10.20
CA ALA A 171 8.71 -26.82 10.83
C ALA A 171 7.55 -27.34 9.95
N GLY A 172 7.84 -27.74 8.69
CA GLY A 172 6.90 -28.37 7.77
C GLY A 172 6.26 -27.41 6.77
N PHE A 173 6.68 -26.14 6.70
CA PHE A 173 6.25 -25.23 5.63
C PHE A 173 6.93 -25.63 4.31
N PRO A 174 6.21 -25.65 3.17
CA PRO A 174 6.81 -25.98 1.88
C PRO A 174 7.79 -24.88 1.42
N PHE A 175 8.69 -25.22 0.51
CA PHE A 175 9.47 -24.22 -0.21
C PHE A 175 8.58 -23.60 -1.32
N CYS A 176 8.50 -22.29 -1.34
CA CYS A 176 7.79 -21.51 -2.36
C CYS A 176 8.82 -20.87 -3.29
N GLU A 177 8.99 -21.42 -4.49
CA GLU A 177 9.95 -20.93 -5.48
C GLU A 177 9.56 -19.53 -6.00
N ASP A 178 8.25 -19.29 -6.16
CA ASP A 178 7.72 -18.04 -6.67
C ASP A 178 6.47 -17.59 -5.89
N ALA A 179 6.63 -16.54 -5.11
CA ALA A 179 5.55 -15.96 -4.32
C ALA A 179 4.51 -15.16 -5.14
N ASN A 180 4.71 -15.01 -6.46
CA ASN A 180 3.76 -14.37 -7.39
C ASN A 180 3.06 -15.38 -8.33
N ALA A 181 3.40 -16.67 -8.23
CA ALA A 181 2.67 -17.75 -8.91
C ALA A 181 1.32 -18.02 -8.21
N PRO A 182 0.40 -18.77 -8.84
CA PRO A 182 -0.87 -19.14 -8.20
C PRO A 182 -0.71 -19.92 -6.88
N ASP A 183 0.22 -20.88 -6.83
CA ASP A 183 0.54 -21.60 -5.59
C ASP A 183 1.68 -20.90 -4.85
N THR A 184 1.33 -20.07 -3.88
CA THR A 184 2.24 -19.17 -3.19
C THR A 184 2.43 -19.49 -1.71
N THR A 185 1.94 -20.64 -1.24
CA THR A 185 2.11 -21.08 0.16
C THR A 185 3.55 -21.53 0.41
N GLY A 186 4.16 -21.05 1.47
CA GLY A 186 5.47 -21.50 1.91
C GLY A 186 6.51 -20.40 2.08
N VAL A 187 7.75 -20.84 2.35
CA VAL A 187 8.93 -19.98 2.54
C VAL A 187 9.79 -19.93 1.28
N GLY A 188 10.19 -18.74 0.85
CA GLY A 188 11.00 -18.62 -0.36
C GLY A 188 11.46 -17.19 -0.66
N PRO A 189 12.05 -16.97 -1.85
CA PRO A 189 12.59 -15.69 -2.25
C PRO A 189 11.50 -14.61 -2.36
N LEU A 190 11.76 -13.44 -1.79
CA LEU A 190 10.85 -12.30 -1.84
C LEU A 190 11.07 -11.51 -3.14
N PRO A 191 10.04 -11.32 -3.98
CA PRO A 191 10.14 -10.44 -5.13
C PRO A 191 10.16 -8.97 -4.70
N LEU A 192 11.06 -8.17 -5.29
CA LEU A 192 11.30 -6.77 -4.94
C LEU A 192 11.39 -5.91 -6.20
N ASN A 193 10.85 -4.68 -6.17
CA ASN A 193 11.08 -3.70 -7.23
C ASN A 193 12.26 -2.76 -6.88
N SER A 194 13.40 -3.36 -6.59
CA SER A 194 14.62 -2.63 -6.23
C SER A 194 15.88 -3.14 -6.93
N PRO A 195 15.92 -3.06 -8.29
CA PRO A 195 17.14 -3.42 -9.01
C PRO A 195 18.30 -2.55 -8.53
N ASP A 196 19.44 -3.19 -8.24
CA ASP A 196 20.65 -2.53 -7.73
C ASP A 196 20.41 -1.67 -6.47
N GLY A 197 19.39 -2.02 -5.66
CA GLY A 197 18.99 -1.29 -4.46
C GLY A 197 18.20 -0.01 -4.73
N ILE A 198 17.97 0.37 -5.99
CA ILE A 198 17.19 1.54 -6.38
C ILE A 198 15.70 1.21 -6.31
N ARG A 199 14.92 1.99 -5.53
CA ARG A 199 13.47 1.86 -5.47
C ARG A 199 12.83 2.24 -6.81
N TRP A 200 12.40 1.24 -7.57
CA TRP A 200 11.82 1.42 -8.90
C TRP A 200 10.34 1.80 -8.81
N SER A 201 10.12 3.08 -8.45
CA SER A 201 8.78 3.65 -8.27
C SER A 201 8.04 3.87 -9.59
N THR A 202 6.74 4.15 -9.53
CA THR A 202 5.94 4.52 -10.70
C THR A 202 6.36 5.85 -11.33
N ALA A 203 7.01 6.75 -10.55
CA ALA A 203 7.63 7.95 -11.12
C ALA A 203 8.78 7.59 -12.07
N ILE A 204 9.61 6.60 -11.71
CA ILE A 204 10.71 6.12 -12.56
C ILE A 204 10.15 5.30 -13.72
N GLY A 205 9.37 4.26 -13.42
CA GLY A 205 8.93 3.28 -14.41
C GLY A 205 7.93 3.86 -15.41
N TYR A 206 6.94 4.62 -14.95
CA TYR A 206 5.87 5.13 -15.82
C TYR A 206 6.08 6.57 -16.26
N LEU A 207 6.20 7.52 -15.34
CA LEU A 207 6.37 8.91 -15.73
C LEU A 207 7.69 9.15 -16.46
N GLY A 208 8.75 8.41 -16.14
CA GLY A 208 10.00 8.44 -16.88
C GLY A 208 9.81 8.16 -18.38
N LEU A 209 8.85 7.33 -18.75
CA LEU A 209 8.51 7.00 -20.14
C LEU A 209 7.63 8.06 -20.83
N SER A 210 6.95 8.93 -20.10
CA SER A 210 5.89 9.80 -20.63
C SER A 210 6.12 11.29 -20.45
N ARG A 211 7.06 11.72 -19.60
CA ARG A 211 7.34 13.16 -19.29
C ARG A 211 7.62 14.01 -20.53
N HIS A 212 8.12 13.42 -21.60
CA HIS A 212 8.45 14.13 -22.85
C HIS A 212 7.23 14.44 -23.72
N ARG A 213 6.04 13.92 -23.39
CA ARG A 213 4.82 14.10 -24.19
C ARG A 213 4.27 15.51 -24.00
N LEU A 214 3.95 16.19 -25.09
CA LEU A 214 3.48 17.58 -25.09
C LEU A 214 2.06 17.73 -24.54
N ASN A 215 1.27 16.68 -24.56
CA ASN A 215 -0.10 16.62 -24.06
C ASN A 215 -0.21 16.14 -22.60
N LEU A 216 0.92 15.88 -21.93
CA LEU A 216 1.00 15.57 -20.49
C LEU A 216 1.65 16.73 -19.76
N THR A 217 0.91 17.33 -18.83
CA THR A 217 1.44 18.32 -17.89
C THR A 217 1.52 17.72 -16.50
N ILE A 218 2.71 17.73 -15.88
CA ILE A 218 2.92 17.32 -14.48
C ILE A 218 3.19 18.59 -13.67
N ARG A 219 2.41 18.83 -12.61
CA ARG A 219 2.61 19.96 -11.69
C ARG A 219 2.74 19.45 -10.26
N ALA A 220 3.94 19.58 -9.73
CA ALA A 220 4.29 19.28 -8.34
C ALA A 220 4.04 20.49 -7.43
N ASN A 221 4.08 20.27 -6.11
CA ASN A 221 3.85 21.26 -5.06
C ASN A 221 2.47 21.94 -5.20
N VAL A 222 1.47 21.18 -5.59
CA VAL A 222 0.08 21.62 -5.77
C VAL A 222 -0.84 20.80 -4.87
N LEU A 223 -1.32 21.41 -3.79
CA LEU A 223 -2.28 20.80 -2.88
C LEU A 223 -3.71 21.07 -3.37
N ILE A 224 -4.55 20.05 -3.39
CA ILE A 224 -5.95 20.20 -3.80
C ILE A 224 -6.81 20.43 -2.56
N LYS A 225 -7.62 21.49 -2.61
CA LYS A 225 -8.49 21.91 -1.53
C LYS A 225 -9.85 21.22 -1.61
N ARG A 226 -10.43 21.15 -2.80
CA ARG A 226 -11.69 20.45 -3.08
C ARG A 226 -11.96 20.29 -4.58
N VAL A 227 -12.86 19.38 -4.91
CA VAL A 227 -13.50 19.26 -6.23
C VAL A 227 -14.61 20.29 -6.37
N LEU A 228 -14.81 20.80 -7.57
CA LEU A 228 -15.89 21.73 -7.94
C LEU A 228 -16.99 20.97 -8.68
N PHE A 229 -18.25 21.25 -8.30
CA PHE A 229 -19.41 20.64 -8.93
C PHE A 229 -20.34 21.69 -9.56
N ASP A 230 -20.84 21.37 -10.75
CA ASP A 230 -22.04 22.00 -11.31
C ASP A 230 -23.27 21.21 -10.81
N THR A 231 -24.12 21.88 -10.06
CA THR A 231 -25.34 21.32 -9.47
C THR A 231 -26.60 21.83 -10.14
N THR A 232 -26.51 22.45 -11.31
CA THR A 232 -27.64 23.02 -12.04
C THR A 232 -28.47 21.96 -12.77
N GLY A 233 -27.89 20.78 -13.06
CA GLY A 233 -28.57 19.64 -13.66
C GLY A 233 -29.20 18.68 -12.64
N ASP A 234 -29.83 17.61 -13.12
CA ASP A 234 -30.47 16.57 -12.28
C ASP A 234 -29.41 15.74 -11.51
N THR A 235 -28.20 15.61 -12.06
CA THR A 235 -27.07 14.91 -11.46
C THR A 235 -25.90 15.88 -11.33
N PRO A 236 -25.32 16.06 -10.12
CA PRO A 236 -24.16 16.92 -9.94
C PRO A 236 -22.96 16.39 -10.76
N ARG A 237 -22.28 17.33 -11.43
CA ARG A 237 -21.14 17.01 -12.30
C ARG A 237 -19.86 17.69 -11.80
N ALA A 238 -18.79 16.91 -11.64
CA ALA A 238 -17.46 17.47 -11.37
C ALA A 238 -16.97 18.24 -12.61
N THR A 239 -16.47 19.47 -12.39
CA THR A 239 -16.05 20.39 -13.46
C THR A 239 -14.61 20.86 -13.32
N GLY A 240 -13.99 20.60 -12.16
CA GLY A 240 -12.63 21.05 -11.87
C GLY A 240 -12.24 20.85 -10.41
N VAL A 241 -11.13 21.44 -10.04
CA VAL A 241 -10.62 21.44 -8.67
C VAL A 241 -10.16 22.85 -8.26
N ILE A 242 -10.24 23.16 -6.96
CA ILE A 242 -9.53 24.26 -6.35
C ILE A 242 -8.17 23.75 -5.87
N ALA A 243 -7.13 24.37 -6.36
CA ALA A 243 -5.74 24.02 -6.10
C ALA A 243 -5.01 25.16 -5.41
N VAL A 244 -4.00 24.84 -4.60
CA VAL A 244 -3.15 25.79 -3.90
C VAL A 244 -1.68 25.43 -4.18
N SER A 245 -0.89 26.43 -4.61
CA SER A 245 0.57 26.30 -4.78
C SER A 245 1.22 27.59 -4.34
N ASP A 246 2.30 27.53 -3.56
CA ASP A 246 3.03 28.68 -3.01
C ASP A 246 2.13 29.70 -2.29
N GLY A 247 1.03 29.22 -1.67
CA GLY A 247 0.05 30.03 -0.96
C GLY A 247 -1.00 30.71 -1.87
N GLU A 248 -0.90 30.57 -3.18
CA GLU A 248 -1.88 31.09 -4.14
C GLU A 248 -2.93 30.03 -4.50
N GLU A 249 -4.21 30.43 -4.41
CA GLU A 249 -5.34 29.60 -4.80
C GLU A 249 -5.70 29.84 -6.27
N PHE A 250 -5.94 28.78 -7.02
CA PHE A 250 -6.36 28.82 -8.41
C PHE A 250 -7.30 27.67 -8.75
N THR A 251 -8.10 27.86 -9.81
CA THR A 251 -9.01 26.83 -10.32
C THR A 251 -8.41 26.14 -11.54
N VAL A 252 -8.56 24.82 -11.58
CA VAL A 252 -8.27 23.99 -12.75
C VAL A 252 -9.55 23.34 -13.22
N GLU A 253 -9.89 23.48 -14.51
CA GLU A 253 -11.07 22.89 -15.13
C GLU A 253 -10.69 21.61 -15.91
N GLY A 254 -11.57 20.59 -15.85
CA GLY A 254 -11.43 19.33 -16.57
C GLY A 254 -12.77 18.77 -17.01
N ASP A 255 -12.77 17.95 -18.05
CA ASP A 255 -13.95 17.21 -18.49
C ASP A 255 -14.24 16.03 -17.56
N GLU A 256 -13.20 15.38 -17.06
CA GLU A 256 -13.25 14.36 -16.02
C GLU A 256 -12.16 14.59 -14.96
N ILE A 257 -12.54 14.49 -13.69
CA ILE A 257 -11.65 14.59 -12.53
C ILE A 257 -11.40 13.17 -12.00
N ILE A 258 -10.14 12.77 -11.88
CA ILE A 258 -9.77 11.44 -11.39
C ILE A 258 -8.99 11.60 -10.08
N LEU A 259 -9.55 11.14 -8.97
CA LEU A 259 -8.88 11.17 -7.68
C LEU A 259 -8.03 9.91 -7.51
N THR A 260 -6.75 10.13 -7.23
CA THR A 260 -5.72 9.11 -7.00
C THR A 260 -4.84 9.52 -5.81
N ALA A 261 -5.44 10.22 -4.84
CA ALA A 261 -4.76 10.74 -3.66
C ALA A 261 -4.54 9.67 -2.56
N GLY A 262 -4.82 8.40 -2.88
CA GLY A 262 -4.66 7.25 -2.00
C GLY A 262 -5.79 7.10 -0.97
N ALA A 263 -5.77 5.98 -0.25
CA ALA A 263 -6.85 5.59 0.66
C ALA A 263 -7.06 6.55 1.87
N ILE A 264 -6.19 7.54 2.05
CA ILE A 264 -6.37 8.61 3.04
C ILE A 264 -6.85 9.89 2.36
N GLY A 265 -6.12 10.36 1.34
CA GLY A 265 -6.41 11.65 0.71
C GLY A 265 -7.68 11.65 -0.14
N THR A 266 -8.00 10.55 -0.81
CA THR A 266 -9.19 10.46 -1.66
C THR A 266 -10.50 10.58 -0.87
N PRO A 267 -10.78 9.81 0.20
CA PRO A 267 -11.99 10.00 0.99
C PRO A 267 -12.02 11.34 1.72
N GLN A 268 -10.87 11.85 2.20
CA GLN A 268 -10.80 13.18 2.80
C GLN A 268 -11.22 14.26 1.78
N LEU A 269 -10.69 14.20 0.56
CA LEU A 269 -10.98 15.16 -0.49
C LEU A 269 -12.46 15.08 -0.96
N LEU A 270 -13.03 13.87 -1.02
CA LEU A 270 -14.47 13.70 -1.28
C LEU A 270 -15.29 14.40 -0.22
N MET A 271 -15.04 14.16 1.06
CA MET A 271 -15.79 14.78 2.16
C MET A 271 -15.64 16.30 2.17
N LEU A 272 -14.43 16.85 2.00
CA LEU A 272 -14.18 18.29 1.87
C LEU A 272 -14.88 18.93 0.66
N SER A 273 -15.25 18.11 -0.32
CA SER A 273 -15.99 18.53 -1.53
C SER A 273 -17.51 18.33 -1.42
N GLY A 274 -18.01 17.93 -0.26
CA GLY A 274 -19.43 17.71 -0.02
C GLY A 274 -19.95 16.34 -0.48
N VAL A 275 -19.06 15.35 -0.67
CA VAL A 275 -19.40 13.98 -1.05
C VAL A 275 -19.02 13.03 0.08
N GLY A 276 -20.00 12.48 0.79
CA GLY A 276 -19.73 11.62 1.95
C GLY A 276 -20.95 11.50 2.87
N PRO A 277 -20.78 10.93 4.09
CA PRO A 277 -21.87 10.78 5.04
C PRO A 277 -22.46 12.15 5.44
N GLN A 278 -23.70 12.43 5.05
CA GLN A 278 -24.34 13.76 5.22
C GLN A 278 -24.23 14.28 6.65
N ALA A 279 -24.59 13.47 7.64
CA ALA A 279 -24.56 13.90 9.05
C ALA A 279 -23.15 14.35 9.49
N HIS A 280 -22.09 13.67 9.02
CA HIS A 280 -20.72 14.02 9.32
C HIS A 280 -20.27 15.32 8.63
N LEU A 281 -20.70 15.54 7.38
CA LEU A 281 -20.42 16.79 6.66
C LEU A 281 -21.06 18.00 7.35
N GLU A 282 -22.30 17.84 7.85
CA GLU A 282 -23.04 18.87 8.58
C GLU A 282 -22.35 19.29 9.88
N GLU A 283 -21.64 18.36 10.58
CA GLU A 283 -20.84 18.68 11.78
C GLU A 283 -19.76 19.73 11.52
N PHE A 284 -19.23 19.77 10.30
CA PHE A 284 -18.19 20.71 9.87
C PHE A 284 -18.73 21.89 9.04
N GLY A 285 -20.06 22.00 8.88
CA GLY A 285 -20.69 23.04 8.07
C GLY A 285 -20.41 22.92 6.57
N ILE A 286 -20.09 21.71 6.10
CA ILE A 286 -19.88 21.41 4.68
C ILE A 286 -21.22 21.08 4.05
N GLU A 287 -21.58 21.80 2.97
CA GLU A 287 -22.78 21.52 2.19
C GLU A 287 -22.68 20.12 1.55
N CYS A 288 -23.69 19.28 1.79
CA CYS A 288 -23.76 17.95 1.20
C CYS A 288 -24.24 18.04 -0.27
N ILE A 289 -23.33 17.80 -1.20
CA ILE A 289 -23.62 17.69 -2.65
C ILE A 289 -24.21 16.31 -2.94
N LYS A 290 -23.65 15.26 -2.31
CA LYS A 290 -24.13 13.89 -2.45
C LYS A 290 -23.89 13.12 -1.15
N ASP A 291 -24.96 12.58 -0.59
CA ASP A 291 -24.86 11.63 0.52
C ASP A 291 -24.34 10.28 0.01
N VAL A 292 -23.14 9.89 0.47
CA VAL A 292 -22.46 8.63 0.15
C VAL A 292 -21.89 8.05 1.45
N PRO A 293 -22.68 7.25 2.19
CA PRO A 293 -22.34 6.77 3.52
C PRO A 293 -21.03 5.97 3.59
N GLY A 294 -20.63 5.32 2.48
CA GLY A 294 -19.42 4.49 2.42
C GLY A 294 -18.10 5.25 2.41
N VAL A 295 -18.11 6.58 2.16
CA VAL A 295 -16.87 7.36 2.14
C VAL A 295 -16.25 7.42 3.52
N GLY A 296 -14.98 6.96 3.62
CA GLY A 296 -14.23 6.86 4.85
C GLY A 296 -14.51 5.60 5.69
N GLN A 297 -15.48 4.76 5.27
CA GLN A 297 -15.81 3.51 5.95
C GLN A 297 -15.00 2.33 5.39
N ASN A 298 -15.07 1.18 6.06
CA ASN A 298 -14.40 -0.06 5.62
C ASN A 298 -12.87 0.07 5.52
N LEU A 299 -12.25 0.94 6.32
CA LEU A 299 -10.80 1.06 6.36
C LEU A 299 -10.18 -0.29 6.70
N ALA A 300 -9.42 -0.87 5.78
CA ALA A 300 -8.69 -2.10 5.94
C ALA A 300 -7.18 -1.84 5.90
N ASP A 301 -6.43 -2.61 6.67
CA ASP A 301 -4.96 -2.66 6.65
C ASP A 301 -4.50 -4.03 7.18
N HIS A 302 -3.24 -4.36 7.02
CA HIS A 302 -2.63 -5.54 7.60
C HIS A 302 -1.99 -5.18 8.95
N PRO A 303 -2.51 -5.67 10.09
CA PRO A 303 -1.79 -5.60 11.36
C PRO A 303 -0.40 -6.21 11.22
N LEU A 304 0.64 -5.52 11.67
CA LEU A 304 2.02 -5.99 11.57
C LEU A 304 2.79 -5.74 12.86
N THR A 305 3.49 -6.77 13.34
CA THR A 305 4.36 -6.70 14.52
C THR A 305 5.72 -7.32 14.23
N GLN A 306 6.77 -6.79 14.84
CA GLN A 306 8.13 -7.29 14.72
C GLN A 306 8.50 -8.17 15.91
N VAL A 307 8.93 -9.42 15.65
CA VAL A 307 9.69 -10.23 16.61
C VAL A 307 11.16 -10.05 16.30
N THR A 308 11.91 -9.49 17.23
CA THR A 308 13.32 -9.13 17.04
C THR A 308 14.22 -10.02 17.87
N TRP A 309 15.28 -10.52 17.25
CA TRP A 309 16.35 -11.27 17.92
C TRP A 309 17.67 -10.51 17.83
N LYS A 310 18.32 -10.37 18.97
CA LYS A 310 19.69 -9.91 19.03
C LYS A 310 20.61 -11.04 18.50
N THR A 311 21.49 -10.70 17.58
CA THR A 311 22.44 -11.68 17.04
C THR A 311 23.73 -11.74 17.85
N LYS A 312 24.41 -12.88 17.75
CA LYS A 312 25.76 -13.03 18.31
C LYS A 312 26.75 -12.09 17.61
N PRO A 313 27.81 -11.65 18.29
CA PRO A 313 28.84 -10.77 17.69
C PRO A 313 29.53 -11.33 16.46
N THR A 314 29.43 -12.63 16.22
CA THR A 314 29.98 -13.31 15.03
C THR A 314 29.15 -13.13 13.77
N VAL A 315 27.94 -12.62 13.88
CA VAL A 315 27.05 -12.32 12.75
C VAL A 315 27.29 -10.88 12.32
N GLU A 316 27.79 -10.70 11.11
CA GLU A 316 27.94 -9.38 10.51
C GLU A 316 26.57 -8.82 10.11
N LEU A 317 26.27 -7.60 10.57
CA LEU A 317 25.06 -6.86 10.24
C LEU A 317 25.41 -5.68 9.35
N ASP A 318 25.17 -5.80 8.05
CA ASP A 318 25.35 -4.70 7.12
C ASP A 318 24.11 -3.77 7.13
N PRO A 319 24.22 -2.53 7.65
CA PRO A 319 23.10 -1.60 7.72
C PRO A 319 22.65 -1.06 6.34
N VAL A 320 23.47 -1.25 5.29
CA VAL A 320 23.18 -0.81 3.92
C VAL A 320 22.93 -1.98 2.96
N GLY A 321 23.09 -3.21 3.43
CA GLY A 321 22.78 -4.43 2.68
C GLY A 321 21.28 -4.64 2.44
N PRO A 322 20.91 -5.68 1.70
CA PRO A 322 19.53 -6.01 1.46
C PRO A 322 18.81 -6.32 2.78
N ARG A 323 17.72 -5.60 3.06
CA ARG A 323 16.96 -5.80 4.30
C ARG A 323 16.04 -7.01 4.25
N LEU A 324 15.49 -7.28 3.08
CA LEU A 324 14.46 -8.29 2.84
C LEU A 324 14.92 -9.19 1.71
N GLN A 325 14.92 -10.49 1.92
CA GLN A 325 15.31 -11.48 0.90
C GLN A 325 14.33 -12.64 0.81
N VAL A 326 13.67 -12.97 1.94
CA VAL A 326 12.75 -14.11 2.03
C VAL A 326 11.46 -13.73 2.73
N LEU A 327 10.39 -14.42 2.38
CA LEU A 327 9.09 -14.38 3.06
C LEU A 327 8.63 -15.79 3.38
N LEU A 328 7.68 -15.89 4.30
CA LEU A 328 6.83 -17.06 4.51
C LEU A 328 5.37 -16.63 4.40
N ARG A 329 4.57 -17.31 3.59
CA ARG A 329 3.10 -17.16 3.51
C ARG A 329 2.47 -18.48 3.91
N TYR A 330 1.47 -18.44 4.80
CA TYR A 330 0.83 -19.65 5.30
C TYR A 330 -0.57 -19.35 5.82
N THR A 331 -1.35 -20.41 6.02
CA THR A 331 -2.67 -20.35 6.66
C THR A 331 -2.52 -20.57 8.17
N ALA A 332 -3.10 -19.69 9.00
CA ALA A 332 -3.12 -19.86 10.44
C ALA A 332 -3.84 -21.16 10.81
N GLU A 333 -3.40 -21.84 11.88
CA GLU A 333 -4.04 -23.07 12.34
C GLU A 333 -5.53 -22.83 12.65
N GLY A 334 -6.41 -23.65 12.07
CA GLY A 334 -7.86 -23.55 12.23
C GLY A 334 -8.51 -22.35 11.51
N SER A 335 -7.78 -21.61 10.67
CA SER A 335 -8.35 -20.59 9.79
C SER A 335 -8.97 -21.23 8.54
N GLU A 336 -10.12 -20.72 8.13
CA GLU A 336 -10.73 -21.05 6.83
C GLU A 336 -10.24 -20.10 5.70
N ILE A 337 -9.47 -19.07 6.05
CA ILE A 337 -8.92 -18.09 5.11
C ILE A 337 -7.51 -18.55 4.70
N GLU A 338 -7.40 -19.02 3.47
CA GLU A 338 -6.12 -19.50 2.94
C GLU A 338 -5.09 -18.37 2.86
N ASN A 339 -3.82 -18.65 3.24
CA ASN A 339 -2.71 -17.70 3.16
C ASN A 339 -2.96 -16.37 3.89
N ASP A 340 -3.70 -16.42 4.99
CA ASP A 340 -4.04 -15.26 5.82
C ASP A 340 -2.87 -14.71 6.65
N MET A 341 -1.75 -15.44 6.73
CA MET A 341 -0.56 -15.04 7.48
C MET A 341 0.64 -14.84 6.55
N ILE A 342 1.40 -13.77 6.83
CA ILE A 342 2.64 -13.48 6.11
C ILE A 342 3.75 -13.09 7.06
N VAL A 343 4.99 -13.55 6.78
CA VAL A 343 6.18 -13.21 7.55
C VAL A 343 7.25 -12.68 6.61
N TYR A 344 7.84 -11.55 6.97
CA TYR A 344 8.99 -10.97 6.28
C TYR A 344 10.23 -11.06 7.15
N MET A 345 11.23 -11.83 6.73
CA MET A 345 12.50 -11.89 7.45
C MET A 345 13.36 -10.68 7.10
N GLN A 346 13.71 -9.90 8.13
CA GLN A 346 14.47 -8.65 8.00
C GLN A 346 15.86 -8.79 8.58
N HIS A 347 16.84 -8.34 7.83
CA HIS A 347 18.24 -8.22 8.25
C HIS A 347 18.51 -6.79 8.78
N ALA A 348 19.47 -6.68 9.70
CA ALA A 348 19.87 -5.40 10.31
C ALA A 348 18.72 -4.67 11.03
N ALA A 349 17.95 -5.41 11.86
CA ALA A 349 16.90 -4.84 12.69
C ALA A 349 17.45 -3.89 13.74
N SER A 350 16.82 -2.70 13.86
CA SER A 350 17.11 -1.75 14.94
C SER A 350 15.81 -1.22 15.52
N ARG A 351 15.81 -0.86 16.82
CA ARG A 351 14.70 -0.16 17.49
C ARG A 351 14.88 1.36 17.51
N ALA A 352 15.70 1.90 16.64
CA ALA A 352 16.02 3.32 16.60
C ALA A 352 14.81 4.22 16.79
N ARG A 353 13.72 3.89 16.12
CA ARG A 353 12.50 4.68 16.12
C ARG A 353 11.76 4.67 17.45
N GLU A 354 11.69 3.53 18.13
CA GLU A 354 10.98 3.40 19.41
C GLU A 354 11.71 4.11 20.56
N LEU A 355 13.01 4.33 20.42
CA LEU A 355 13.85 4.99 21.40
C LEU A 355 14.07 6.50 21.08
N GLY A 356 13.49 7.01 19.99
CA GLY A 356 13.61 8.41 19.61
C GLY A 356 14.94 8.81 19.00
N ASP A 357 15.82 7.84 18.71
CA ASP A 357 17.13 8.12 18.10
C ASP A 357 17.07 7.96 16.58
N SER A 358 17.69 8.89 15.86
CA SER A 358 17.65 8.94 14.40
C SER A 358 18.45 7.83 13.71
N PHE A 359 19.40 7.21 14.39
CA PHE A 359 20.17 6.08 13.89
C PHE A 359 20.80 5.31 15.05
N ILE A 360 20.42 4.05 15.23
CA ILE A 360 21.08 3.12 16.15
C ILE A 360 21.66 1.99 15.31
N ASP A 361 22.86 1.55 15.67
CA ASP A 361 23.47 0.37 15.09
C ASP A 361 22.52 -0.83 15.16
N PRO A 362 22.40 -1.62 14.08
CA PRO A 362 21.51 -2.77 14.10
C PRO A 362 21.93 -3.74 15.21
N ILE A 363 20.92 -4.22 15.95
CA ILE A 363 21.14 -5.16 17.07
C ILE A 363 21.05 -6.62 16.64
N GLY A 364 20.45 -6.89 15.47
CA GLY A 364 20.20 -8.24 15.02
C GLY A 364 19.29 -8.34 13.83
N ILE A 365 18.44 -9.36 13.84
CA ILE A 365 17.46 -9.69 12.81
C ILE A 365 16.04 -9.59 13.37
N SER A 366 15.05 -9.43 12.52
CA SER A 366 13.63 -9.47 12.94
C SER A 366 12.76 -10.17 11.90
N ALA A 367 11.65 -10.75 12.38
CA ALA A 367 10.58 -11.23 11.53
C ALA A 367 9.34 -10.36 11.74
N GLY A 368 8.88 -9.74 10.67
CA GLY A 368 7.62 -9.00 10.65
C GLY A 368 6.47 -9.96 10.37
N LEU A 369 5.61 -10.21 11.37
CA LEU A 369 4.38 -10.99 11.20
C LEU A 369 3.25 -10.06 10.78
N GLY A 370 2.61 -10.35 9.64
CA GLY A 370 1.40 -9.69 9.16
C GLY A 370 0.20 -10.62 9.15
N LEU A 371 -0.98 -10.08 9.46
CA LEU A 371 -2.27 -10.73 9.26
C LEU A 371 -2.93 -10.13 8.02
N ASN A 372 -3.14 -10.94 7.00
CA ASN A 372 -3.90 -10.59 5.81
C ASN A 372 -5.40 -10.85 6.04
N LEU A 373 -6.27 -10.16 5.30
CA LEU A 373 -7.73 -10.29 5.42
C LEU A 373 -8.22 -10.27 6.88
N ALA A 374 -7.81 -9.24 7.63
CA ALA A 374 -8.35 -9.01 8.96
C ALA A 374 -9.86 -8.76 8.88
N LEU A 375 -10.63 -9.41 9.78
CA LEU A 375 -12.08 -9.19 9.91
C LEU A 375 -12.39 -7.83 10.50
N SER A 376 -11.49 -7.34 11.35
CA SER A 376 -11.54 -6.01 11.96
C SER A 376 -11.45 -4.92 10.88
N LYS A 377 -12.35 -3.95 10.93
CA LYS A 377 -12.36 -2.81 10.00
C LYS A 377 -12.39 -1.49 10.79
N GLY A 378 -11.72 -0.52 10.22
CA GLY A 378 -11.65 0.82 10.76
C GLY A 378 -12.48 1.83 9.97
N GLU A 379 -12.26 3.11 10.31
CA GLU A 379 -12.91 4.24 9.64
C GLU A 379 -11.95 5.44 9.52
N LEU A 380 -12.22 6.28 8.55
CA LEU A 380 -11.60 7.58 8.35
C LEU A 380 -12.69 8.66 8.41
N LYS A 381 -12.46 9.71 9.21
CA LYS A 381 -13.35 10.87 9.34
C LYS A 381 -12.58 12.17 9.15
N LEU A 382 -13.27 13.25 8.79
CA LEU A 382 -12.67 14.57 8.85
C LEU A 382 -12.30 14.94 10.28
N GLY A 383 -11.13 15.54 10.47
CA GLY A 383 -10.74 16.19 11.72
C GLY A 383 -11.17 17.65 11.79
N SER A 384 -11.31 18.29 10.63
CA SER A 384 -11.81 19.67 10.47
C SER A 384 -12.26 19.92 9.01
N ALA A 385 -12.82 21.10 8.74
CA ALA A 385 -13.11 21.58 7.38
C ALA A 385 -11.87 22.20 6.66
N ASP A 386 -10.74 22.30 7.33
CA ASP A 386 -9.51 22.82 6.71
C ASP A 386 -8.78 21.68 5.97
N TYR A 387 -8.58 21.84 4.68
CA TYR A 387 -7.92 20.86 3.81
C TYR A 387 -6.46 20.55 4.19
N ARG A 388 -5.85 21.37 5.06
CA ARG A 388 -4.47 21.19 5.56
C ARG A 388 -4.40 20.27 6.77
N ASP A 389 -5.51 20.14 7.49
CA ASP A 389 -5.57 19.30 8.68
C ASP A 389 -5.69 17.83 8.29
N PRO A 390 -4.96 16.92 8.97
CA PRO A 390 -5.07 15.51 8.69
C PRO A 390 -6.45 14.97 9.11
N PRO A 391 -6.96 13.93 8.43
CA PRO A 391 -8.16 13.23 8.87
C PRO A 391 -7.88 12.42 10.14
N VAL A 392 -8.95 12.08 10.85
CA VAL A 392 -8.92 11.14 11.98
C VAL A 392 -8.97 9.72 11.42
N LEU A 393 -7.96 8.93 11.76
CA LEU A 393 -7.82 7.54 11.33
C LEU A 393 -7.99 6.61 12.54
N ASN A 394 -8.99 5.75 12.49
CA ASN A 394 -9.20 4.70 13.48
C ASN A 394 -9.16 3.34 12.78
N TYR A 395 -8.15 2.54 13.11
CA TYR A 395 -7.90 1.27 12.43
C TYR A 395 -8.64 0.09 13.02
N ASN A 396 -9.03 0.15 14.31
CA ASN A 396 -9.65 -0.97 15.05
C ASN A 396 -8.90 -2.31 14.87
N MET A 397 -7.57 -2.27 14.81
CA MET A 397 -6.76 -3.46 14.53
C MET A 397 -7.01 -4.54 15.59
N LEU A 398 -7.22 -5.79 15.13
CA LEU A 398 -7.40 -6.97 15.99
C LEU A 398 -8.54 -6.82 17.02
N ASP A 399 -9.57 -6.03 16.70
CA ASP A 399 -10.76 -5.88 17.54
C ASP A 399 -11.63 -7.16 17.51
N ASP A 400 -11.63 -7.86 16.38
CA ASP A 400 -12.23 -9.19 16.24
C ASP A 400 -11.40 -10.25 16.98
N GLN A 401 -12.09 -11.15 17.70
CA GLN A 401 -11.44 -12.19 18.50
C GLN A 401 -10.71 -13.23 17.63
N GLU A 402 -11.21 -13.51 16.43
CA GLU A 402 -10.57 -14.43 15.51
C GLU A 402 -9.28 -13.85 14.93
N ASP A 403 -9.25 -12.56 14.62
CA ASP A 403 -8.02 -11.85 14.24
C ASP A 403 -6.98 -11.94 15.35
N MET A 404 -7.38 -11.68 16.60
CA MET A 404 -6.49 -11.75 17.74
C MET A 404 -5.98 -13.17 17.99
N ARG A 405 -6.83 -14.21 17.83
CA ARG A 405 -6.44 -15.62 17.94
C ARG A 405 -5.37 -15.99 16.90
N ARG A 406 -5.65 -15.73 15.62
CA ARG A 406 -4.71 -16.02 14.52
C ARG A 406 -3.37 -15.30 14.74
N TYR A 407 -3.44 -14.08 15.22
CA TYR A 407 -2.25 -13.27 15.46
C TYR A 407 -1.39 -13.79 16.62
N ARG A 408 -2.01 -14.19 17.75
CA ARG A 408 -1.30 -14.83 18.87
C ARG A 408 -0.61 -16.12 18.44
N ASP A 409 -1.31 -16.96 17.71
CA ASP A 409 -0.79 -18.24 17.23
C ASP A 409 0.39 -18.02 16.28
N GLY A 410 0.29 -17.01 15.41
CA GLY A 410 1.38 -16.59 14.55
C GLY A 410 2.63 -16.12 15.30
N ILE A 411 2.47 -15.33 16.39
CA ILE A 411 3.60 -14.93 17.24
C ILE A 411 4.25 -16.15 17.90
N ARG A 412 3.45 -17.09 18.42
CA ARG A 412 3.97 -18.32 19.04
C ARG A 412 4.69 -19.20 18.03
N MET A 413 4.14 -19.33 16.82
CA MET A 413 4.80 -20.04 15.72
C MET A 413 6.17 -19.43 15.42
N LEU A 414 6.27 -18.10 15.25
CA LEU A 414 7.56 -17.42 15.02
C LEU A 414 8.57 -17.66 16.13
N VAL A 415 8.13 -17.54 17.40
CA VAL A 415 9.00 -17.80 18.55
C VAL A 415 9.46 -19.25 18.58
N SER A 416 8.63 -20.21 18.15
CA SER A 416 9.03 -21.62 18.11
C SER A 416 10.22 -21.88 17.18
N LEU A 417 10.32 -21.14 16.07
CA LEU A 417 11.42 -21.25 15.10
C LEU A 417 12.78 -20.88 15.68
N GLU A 418 12.84 -20.05 16.74
CA GLU A 418 14.10 -19.71 17.42
C GLU A 418 14.81 -20.93 18.02
N ASN A 419 14.07 -22.02 18.24
CA ASN A 419 14.62 -23.27 18.77
C ASN A 419 15.36 -24.13 17.74
N HIS A 420 15.20 -23.86 16.47
CA HIS A 420 15.91 -24.57 15.41
C HIS A 420 17.43 -24.35 15.49
N PRO A 421 18.27 -25.37 15.20
CA PRO A 421 19.73 -25.25 15.28
C PRO A 421 20.30 -24.06 14.49
N SER A 422 19.83 -23.81 13.25
CA SER A 422 20.31 -22.69 12.42
C SER A 422 20.03 -21.33 13.07
N MET A 423 18.86 -21.15 13.69
CA MET A 423 18.54 -19.92 14.42
C MET A 423 19.38 -19.78 15.68
N LYS A 424 19.53 -20.86 16.48
CA LYS A 424 20.40 -20.87 17.68
C LYS A 424 21.87 -20.60 17.36
N GLU A 425 22.32 -20.92 16.18
CA GLU A 425 23.70 -20.61 15.76
C GLU A 425 23.95 -19.11 15.68
N ILE A 426 22.96 -18.31 15.23
CA ILE A 426 23.11 -16.89 14.95
C ILE A 426 22.53 -15.96 16.02
N ILE A 427 21.47 -16.36 16.76
CA ILE A 427 20.82 -15.52 17.77
C ILE A 427 21.47 -15.65 19.15
N GLU A 428 21.48 -14.54 19.90
CA GLU A 428 21.89 -14.46 21.31
C GLU A 428 20.68 -14.54 22.24
N ASN A 429 19.68 -13.69 22.01
CA ASN A 429 18.43 -13.63 22.78
C ASN A 429 17.34 -12.87 22.01
N ARG A 430 16.13 -12.82 22.58
CA ARG A 430 14.95 -12.07 22.10
C ARG A 430 14.62 -10.96 23.13
N PRO A 431 15.04 -9.70 22.85
CA PRO A 431 15.05 -8.66 23.89
C PRO A 431 13.70 -7.99 24.17
N TYR A 432 12.73 -8.02 23.24
CA TYR A 432 11.53 -7.19 23.31
C TYR A 432 10.21 -7.94 23.44
N LEU A 433 10.24 -9.23 23.33
CA LEU A 433 9.14 -10.15 23.64
C LEU A 433 9.68 -11.17 24.63
N LEU A 434 9.36 -11.01 25.92
CA LEU A 434 9.94 -11.84 26.97
C LEU A 434 9.17 -13.16 27.10
N ASP A 435 9.79 -14.16 27.72
CA ASP A 435 9.10 -15.45 27.97
C ASP A 435 7.86 -15.26 28.83
N SER A 436 7.87 -14.29 29.77
CA SER A 436 6.71 -13.93 30.57
C SER A 436 5.52 -13.40 29.75
N ASP A 437 5.78 -12.79 28.59
CA ASP A 437 4.72 -12.32 27.69
C ASP A 437 4.04 -13.49 26.95
N LEU A 438 4.65 -14.66 26.94
CA LEU A 438 4.17 -15.89 26.27
C LEU A 438 3.47 -16.88 27.22
N GLU A 439 3.52 -16.64 28.55
CA GLU A 439 3.02 -17.56 29.57
C GLU A 439 1.50 -17.78 29.52
N SER A 440 0.74 -16.78 29.06
CA SER A 440 -0.71 -16.90 28.88
C SER A 440 -1.19 -16.11 27.65
N ASP A 441 -2.42 -16.39 27.22
CA ASP A 441 -3.07 -15.64 26.12
C ASP A 441 -3.22 -14.16 26.50
N GLU A 442 -3.61 -13.84 27.73
CA GLU A 442 -3.80 -12.48 28.21
C GLU A 442 -2.49 -11.69 28.25
N ALA A 443 -1.37 -12.33 28.65
CA ALA A 443 -0.06 -11.70 28.66
C ALA A 443 0.38 -11.38 27.23
N LEU A 444 0.22 -12.34 26.31
CA LEU A 444 0.58 -12.14 24.91
C LEU A 444 -0.30 -11.09 24.22
N GLU A 445 -1.61 -11.10 24.46
CA GLU A 445 -2.50 -10.06 23.94
C GLU A 445 -2.15 -8.66 24.49
N SER A 446 -1.76 -8.57 25.77
CA SER A 446 -1.31 -7.31 26.34
C SER A 446 -0.05 -6.80 25.64
N TRP A 447 0.87 -7.70 25.30
CA TRP A 447 2.06 -7.35 24.53
C TRP A 447 1.70 -6.97 23.08
N ILE A 448 0.84 -7.75 22.40
CA ILE A 448 0.37 -7.46 21.03
C ILE A 448 -0.26 -6.06 20.97
N LYS A 449 -1.19 -5.76 21.88
CA LYS A 449 -1.89 -4.45 21.92
C LYS A 449 -0.94 -3.26 22.05
N LYS A 450 0.23 -3.44 22.64
CA LYS A 450 1.25 -2.38 22.77
C LYS A 450 2.17 -2.27 21.56
N ASN A 451 2.34 -3.36 20.79
CA ASN A 451 3.37 -3.46 19.77
C ASN A 451 2.82 -3.59 18.34
N VAL A 452 1.51 -3.83 18.18
CA VAL A 452 0.92 -3.94 16.84
C VAL A 452 0.88 -2.58 16.15
N GLY A 453 1.41 -2.56 14.94
CA GLY A 453 1.39 -1.44 14.02
C GLY A 453 0.75 -1.81 12.69
N THR A 454 1.02 -1.00 11.70
CA THR A 454 0.49 -1.11 10.34
C THR A 454 1.47 -1.82 9.41
N GLY A 455 0.96 -2.65 8.49
CA GLY A 455 1.68 -3.12 7.31
C GLY A 455 1.84 -2.04 6.24
N HIS A 456 1.28 -0.84 6.47
CA HIS A 456 1.23 0.29 5.53
C HIS A 456 0.35 0.03 4.30
N HIS A 457 -0.68 -0.83 4.46
CA HIS A 457 -1.55 -1.29 3.39
C HIS A 457 -2.98 -0.74 3.51
N ILE A 458 -3.15 0.46 4.11
CA ILE A 458 -4.45 1.11 4.21
C ILE A 458 -5.14 1.18 2.84
N SER A 459 -6.40 0.70 2.81
CA SER A 459 -7.20 0.50 1.60
C SER A 459 -8.70 0.53 1.92
N CYS A 460 -9.54 0.35 0.92
CA CYS A 460 -10.99 0.08 1.01
C CYS A 460 -11.87 1.25 1.50
N THR A 461 -11.32 2.44 1.69
CA THR A 461 -12.01 3.60 2.31
C THR A 461 -13.00 4.33 1.41
N ALA A 462 -13.14 3.89 0.16
CA ALA A 462 -14.14 4.34 -0.82
C ALA A 462 -14.42 3.21 -1.81
N LYS A 463 -14.80 2.04 -1.27
CA LYS A 463 -14.86 0.77 -2.01
C LYS A 463 -15.74 0.82 -3.24
N MET A 464 -15.33 0.09 -4.29
CA MET A 464 -16.19 -0.17 -5.44
C MET A 464 -17.22 -1.27 -5.11
N GLY A 465 -18.35 -1.23 -5.82
CA GLY A 465 -19.39 -2.23 -5.71
C GLY A 465 -20.63 -1.84 -6.51
N PRO A 466 -21.61 -2.74 -6.61
CA PRO A 466 -22.85 -2.48 -7.33
C PRO A 466 -23.69 -1.40 -6.62
N ALA A 467 -24.51 -0.69 -7.39
CA ALA A 467 -25.39 0.36 -6.84
C ALA A 467 -26.42 -0.16 -5.80
N THR A 468 -26.55 -1.46 -5.66
CA THR A 468 -27.38 -2.10 -4.63
C THR A 468 -26.68 -2.23 -3.28
N ASP A 469 -25.35 -2.06 -3.22
CA ASP A 469 -24.61 -1.95 -1.96
C ASP A 469 -24.61 -0.49 -1.50
N PRO A 470 -25.29 -0.15 -0.39
CA PRO A 470 -25.36 1.22 0.10
C PRO A 470 -24.00 1.76 0.59
N MET A 471 -23.03 0.88 0.80
CA MET A 471 -21.67 1.25 1.22
C MET A 471 -20.69 1.32 0.05
N ALA A 472 -21.13 1.01 -1.18
CA ALA A 472 -20.30 1.22 -2.37
C ALA A 472 -20.24 2.71 -2.72
N VAL A 473 -19.02 3.21 -2.91
CA VAL A 473 -18.75 4.62 -3.29
C VAL A 473 -18.67 4.76 -4.80
N THR A 474 -18.09 3.77 -5.47
CA THR A 474 -17.94 3.76 -6.93
C THR A 474 -18.52 2.48 -7.54
N ASP A 475 -18.84 2.54 -8.82
CA ASP A 475 -19.01 1.35 -9.63
C ASP A 475 -17.65 0.67 -9.94
N GLN A 476 -17.70 -0.48 -10.59
CA GLN A 476 -16.49 -1.22 -10.98
C GLN A 476 -15.59 -0.50 -12.02
N TYR A 477 -16.08 0.58 -12.63
CA TYR A 477 -15.30 1.43 -13.53
C TYR A 477 -14.66 2.63 -12.81
N GLY A 478 -14.81 2.70 -11.49
CA GLY A 478 -14.32 3.76 -10.63
C GLY A 478 -15.17 5.03 -10.63
N LYS A 479 -16.33 5.07 -11.32
CA LYS A 479 -17.24 6.23 -11.33
C LYS A 479 -17.98 6.33 -10.01
N VAL A 480 -17.97 7.52 -9.40
CA VAL A 480 -18.66 7.74 -8.12
C VAL A 480 -20.19 7.68 -8.33
N HIS A 481 -20.87 6.85 -7.53
CA HIS A 481 -22.31 6.65 -7.64
C HIS A 481 -23.10 7.95 -7.51
N GLY A 482 -23.96 8.22 -8.50
CA GLY A 482 -24.84 9.38 -8.54
C GLY A 482 -24.15 10.72 -8.78
N LEU A 483 -22.92 10.70 -9.31
CA LEU A 483 -22.18 11.86 -9.79
C LEU A 483 -21.69 11.63 -11.22
N GLU A 484 -21.48 12.72 -11.94
CA GLU A 484 -20.86 12.70 -13.28
C GLU A 484 -19.48 13.36 -13.25
N GLY A 485 -18.59 12.97 -14.17
CA GLY A 485 -17.27 13.59 -14.35
C GLY A 485 -16.30 13.38 -13.19
N LEU A 486 -16.59 12.45 -12.26
CA LEU A 486 -15.73 12.12 -11.12
C LEU A 486 -15.45 10.62 -11.06
N ARG A 487 -14.19 10.26 -10.97
CA ARG A 487 -13.70 8.89 -10.88
C ARG A 487 -12.65 8.75 -9.78
N LEU A 488 -12.59 7.58 -9.15
CA LEU A 488 -11.55 7.18 -8.19
C LEU A 488 -10.72 6.04 -8.78
N ALA A 489 -9.42 6.07 -8.54
CA ALA A 489 -8.54 5.02 -9.03
C ALA A 489 -7.27 4.90 -8.18
N ASP A 490 -7.42 4.42 -6.95
CA ASP A 490 -6.31 4.13 -6.03
C ASP A 490 -6.71 3.03 -5.02
N ALA A 491 -5.95 2.84 -3.95
CA ALA A 491 -6.23 1.82 -2.95
C ALA A 491 -7.58 1.99 -2.23
N SER A 492 -8.19 3.18 -2.28
CA SER A 492 -9.48 3.42 -1.63
C SER A 492 -10.62 2.61 -2.25
N VAL A 493 -10.52 2.29 -3.57
CA VAL A 493 -11.60 1.62 -4.29
C VAL A 493 -11.64 0.10 -4.10
N MET A 494 -10.62 -0.51 -3.49
CA MET A 494 -10.63 -1.95 -3.22
C MET A 494 -11.87 -2.34 -2.41
N PRO A 495 -12.63 -3.38 -2.79
CA PRO A 495 -13.74 -3.90 -1.98
C PRO A 495 -13.26 -4.50 -0.67
N GLU A 496 -12.14 -5.23 -0.74
CA GLU A 496 -11.41 -5.84 0.36
C GLU A 496 -9.91 -5.74 0.12
N CYS A 497 -9.11 -5.71 1.19
CA CYS A 497 -7.65 -5.70 1.09
C CYS A 497 -7.16 -7.06 0.60
N VAL A 498 -6.16 -7.08 -0.29
CA VAL A 498 -5.59 -8.34 -0.83
C VAL A 498 -4.56 -8.95 0.13
N ARG A 499 -4.33 -10.26 0.04
CA ARG A 499 -3.33 -11.02 0.83
C ARG A 499 -1.88 -10.77 0.39
N ALA A 500 -1.56 -9.51 0.14
CA ALA A 500 -0.23 -9.05 -0.30
C ALA A 500 0.01 -7.58 0.03
N ASN A 501 1.25 -7.12 -0.17
CA ASN A 501 1.54 -5.69 -0.23
C ASN A 501 0.76 -5.03 -1.38
N ILE A 502 -0.05 -4.04 -1.08
CA ILE A 502 -1.08 -3.54 -2.00
C ILE A 502 -0.56 -2.76 -3.23
N ASN A 503 0.73 -2.41 -3.26
CA ASN A 503 1.25 -1.51 -4.31
C ASN A 503 1.08 -2.08 -5.73
N VAL A 504 1.30 -3.39 -5.93
CA VAL A 504 1.11 -4.07 -7.22
C VAL A 504 -0.35 -4.02 -7.64
N THR A 505 -1.27 -4.33 -6.73
CA THR A 505 -2.72 -4.24 -7.00
C THR A 505 -3.15 -2.81 -7.32
N VAL A 506 -2.60 -1.79 -6.63
CA VAL A 506 -2.88 -0.37 -6.96
C VAL A 506 -2.38 0.00 -8.36
N MET A 507 -1.24 -0.54 -8.77
CA MET A 507 -0.76 -0.35 -10.15
C MET A 507 -1.71 -1.01 -11.17
N VAL A 508 -2.20 -2.21 -10.88
CA VAL A 508 -3.20 -2.89 -11.71
C VAL A 508 -4.51 -2.09 -11.78
N ILE A 509 -4.96 -1.51 -10.65
CA ILE A 509 -6.12 -0.61 -10.64
C ILE A 509 -5.89 0.56 -11.60
N GLY A 510 -4.72 1.19 -11.57
CA GLY A 510 -4.38 2.27 -12.49
C GLY A 510 -4.42 1.86 -13.97
N GLU A 511 -3.85 0.70 -14.32
CA GLU A 511 -3.88 0.16 -15.68
C GLU A 511 -5.30 -0.19 -16.15
N ARG A 512 -6.08 -0.87 -15.28
CA ARG A 512 -7.44 -1.33 -15.60
C ARG A 512 -8.39 -0.16 -15.79
N ILE A 513 -8.35 0.84 -14.89
CA ILE A 513 -9.18 2.04 -15.00
C ILE A 513 -8.79 2.87 -16.25
N ALA A 514 -7.50 2.98 -16.57
CA ALA A 514 -7.07 3.64 -17.80
C ALA A 514 -7.64 2.94 -19.06
N ASP A 515 -7.67 1.62 -19.06
CA ASP A 515 -8.27 0.85 -20.16
C ASP A 515 -9.79 1.06 -20.24
N PHE A 516 -10.50 1.07 -19.12
CA PHE A 516 -11.93 1.36 -19.09
C PHE A 516 -12.24 2.75 -19.66
N ILE A 517 -11.45 3.76 -19.29
CA ILE A 517 -11.59 5.11 -19.85
C ILE A 517 -11.39 5.11 -21.38
N LYS A 518 -10.35 4.43 -21.87
CA LYS A 518 -10.08 4.31 -23.31
C LYS A 518 -11.17 3.56 -24.09
N GLN A 519 -11.88 2.65 -23.42
CA GLN A 519 -13.01 1.91 -23.99
C GLN A 519 -14.33 2.70 -23.94
N GLY A 520 -14.36 3.88 -23.30
CA GLY A 520 -15.52 4.75 -23.19
C GLY A 520 -16.48 4.40 -22.04
N HIS A 521 -16.02 3.59 -21.10
CA HIS A 521 -16.80 3.28 -19.88
C HIS A 521 -16.87 4.45 -18.93
#